data_a12690be94eb8b6ea9ce80fb059f36d3
#
_entry.id   a12690be94eb8b6ea9ce80fb059f36d3
#
_cell.length_a   1.000
_cell.length_b   1.000
_cell.length_c   1.000
_cell.angle_alpha   90.00
_cell.angle_beta   90.00
_cell.angle_gamma   90.00
#
_symmetry.space_group_name_H-M   'P 1'
#
loop_
_entity.id
_entity.type
_entity.pdbx_description
1 polymer ?
#
loop_
_entity_poly.entity_id
_entity_poly.type
_entity_poly.pdbx_seq_one_letter_code
_entity_poly.pdbx_strand_id
1 'polypeptide(L)'
;MKMDRKCWLNRVIVCFLMMIIIIQIPMHAYPDEKRTVAIGTNAEYAPFEYLDSNGDLTGFDIDLMNAIAKEAGFEVKWVDLPFDSLLGSIEAGDIEAIAASIAPTEERAKSVDFSDVYYSGSQSLVYRTDEKYTDFSDIKGRTIAVLEGSQSDMIASGENTDYGVVEDATVKRFKNASSAIMELKNKGADAVIIDTIIAEIFCKQTDGIEAVPVKGTEEDTVFCIEKGNTEITELINDGLAKVKENGTYDTLYAKYFSGEESEQIIATQEEDGFIGTLKFIFVQDNRWKYYVNGLGTTLIVSLLSVLIGVILGLLVAIIRINAEHRG
;
A
#
# COMPACT_ATOMS: atom_id res chain seq x y z
N MET A 1 -55.34 57.28 -6.64
CA MET A 1 -54.91 56.84 -5.29
C MET A 1 -53.49 57.34 -5.07
N LYS A 2 -53.32 58.46 -4.35
CA LYS A 2 -52.02 59.05 -4.09
C LYS A 2 -51.33 58.22 -2.99
N MET A 3 -50.30 57.48 -3.33
CA MET A 3 -49.49 56.74 -2.37
C MET A 3 -48.77 57.74 -1.45
N ASP A 4 -48.96 57.60 -0.14
CA ASP A 4 -48.43 58.48 0.88
C ASP A 4 -46.88 58.39 0.85
N ARG A 5 -46.20 59.53 0.56
CA ARG A 5 -44.74 59.62 0.47
C ARG A 5 -44.02 59.09 1.72
N LYS A 6 -44.64 59.23 2.89
CA LYS A 6 -44.09 58.71 4.15
C LYS A 6 -44.10 57.18 4.20
N CYS A 7 -45.15 56.54 3.69
CA CYS A 7 -45.22 55.08 3.63
C CYS A 7 -44.23 54.50 2.65
N TRP A 8 -43.98 55.13 1.52
CA TRP A 8 -42.95 54.73 0.54
C TRP A 8 -41.53 54.87 1.08
N LEU A 9 -41.21 56.00 1.76
CA LEU A 9 -39.91 56.28 2.35
C LEU A 9 -39.58 55.28 3.47
N ASN A 10 -40.54 54.91 4.33
CA ASN A 10 -40.34 53.90 5.36
C ASN A 10 -40.07 52.51 4.77
N ARG A 11 -40.73 52.11 3.69
CA ARG A 11 -40.46 50.83 3.01
C ARG A 11 -39.07 50.80 2.40
N VAL A 12 -38.61 51.88 1.78
CA VAL A 12 -37.25 51.98 1.25
C VAL A 12 -36.20 51.93 2.35
N ILE A 13 -36.41 52.60 3.48
CA ILE A 13 -35.49 52.56 4.64
C ILE A 13 -35.45 51.16 5.25
N VAL A 14 -36.57 50.45 5.39
CA VAL A 14 -36.61 49.06 5.89
C VAL A 14 -35.89 48.11 4.96
N CYS A 15 -36.10 48.24 3.64
CA CYS A 15 -35.35 47.42 2.65
C CYS A 15 -33.84 47.72 2.69
N PHE A 16 -33.43 48.96 2.85
CA PHE A 16 -32.01 49.34 2.97
C PHE A 16 -31.37 48.83 4.26
N LEU A 17 -32.10 48.88 5.38
CA LEU A 17 -31.66 48.30 6.66
C LEU A 17 -31.57 46.76 6.60
N MET A 18 -32.53 46.11 5.96
CA MET A 18 -32.43 44.66 5.71
C MET A 18 -31.23 44.29 4.81
N MET A 19 -30.92 45.10 3.80
CA MET A 19 -29.78 44.88 2.93
C MET A 19 -28.45 45.06 3.68
N ILE A 20 -28.36 46.01 4.63
CA ILE A 20 -27.19 46.20 5.48
C ILE A 20 -27.00 45.05 6.48
N ILE A 21 -28.10 44.46 7.00
CA ILE A 21 -28.03 43.29 7.90
C ILE A 21 -27.54 42.05 7.18
N ILE A 22 -27.85 41.87 5.90
CA ILE A 22 -27.37 40.73 5.08
C ILE A 22 -25.86 40.81 4.81
N ILE A 23 -25.28 42.05 4.76
CA ILE A 23 -23.83 42.27 4.55
C ILE A 23 -23.01 41.98 5.82
N GLN A 24 -23.63 41.90 6.99
CA GLN A 24 -22.97 41.61 8.27
C GLN A 24 -23.03 40.14 8.70
N ILE A 25 -23.44 39.22 7.82
CA ILE A 25 -23.24 37.80 8.10
C ILE A 25 -21.72 37.58 8.04
N PRO A 26 -21.05 37.29 9.16
CA PRO A 26 -19.64 36.97 9.11
C PRO A 26 -19.56 35.74 8.16
N MET A 27 -18.87 35.91 7.05
CA MET A 27 -18.45 34.80 6.23
C MET A 27 -17.57 33.94 7.16
N HIS A 28 -18.18 32.97 7.83
CA HIS A 28 -17.42 31.95 8.52
C HIS A 28 -16.57 31.35 7.43
N ALA A 29 -15.27 31.63 7.47
CA ALA A 29 -14.32 30.84 6.75
C ALA A 29 -14.58 29.41 7.22
N TYR A 30 -15.18 28.59 6.37
CA TYR A 30 -15.14 27.14 6.55
C TYR A 30 -13.66 26.83 6.75
N PRO A 31 -13.28 26.09 7.79
CA PRO A 31 -11.92 25.61 7.87
C PRO A 31 -11.65 24.95 6.52
N ASP A 32 -10.59 25.35 5.88
CA ASP A 32 -10.13 24.75 4.62
C ASP A 32 -10.04 23.24 4.89
N GLU A 33 -10.99 22.49 4.37
CA GLU A 33 -11.01 21.05 4.56
C GLU A 33 -9.79 20.55 3.82
N LYS A 34 -8.76 20.09 4.54
CA LYS A 34 -7.53 19.63 3.95
C LYS A 34 -7.85 18.55 2.94
N ARG A 35 -7.27 18.66 1.75
CA ARG A 35 -7.37 17.61 0.74
C ARG A 35 -6.90 16.30 1.34
N THR A 36 -7.66 15.23 1.19
CA THR A 36 -7.24 13.87 1.53
C THR A 36 -6.79 13.16 0.26
N VAL A 37 -5.56 12.64 0.26
CA VAL A 37 -4.94 11.92 -0.85
C VAL A 37 -4.90 10.44 -0.50
N ALA A 38 -5.47 9.59 -1.37
CA ALA A 38 -5.40 8.14 -1.21
C ALA A 38 -4.04 7.63 -1.73
N ILE A 39 -3.25 7.02 -0.84
CA ILE A 39 -1.88 6.55 -1.16
C ILE A 39 -1.80 5.05 -0.93
N GLY A 40 -1.43 4.31 -1.99
CA GLY A 40 -1.21 2.88 -1.96
C GLY A 40 0.15 2.53 -1.37
N THR A 41 0.23 1.43 -0.63
CA THR A 41 1.45 0.86 -0.09
C THR A 41 1.35 -0.66 -0.03
N ASN A 42 2.46 -1.36 0.25
CA ASN A 42 2.47 -2.80 0.50
C ASN A 42 3.14 -3.08 1.85
N ALA A 43 2.34 -3.21 2.91
CA ALA A 43 2.77 -3.26 4.30
C ALA A 43 3.51 -4.57 4.70
N GLU A 44 4.34 -5.11 3.82
CA GLU A 44 5.12 -6.35 3.99
C GLU A 44 6.61 -6.16 3.61
N TYR A 45 7.11 -4.90 3.57
CA TYR A 45 8.45 -4.58 3.06
C TYR A 45 9.26 -3.68 4.01
N ALA A 46 9.50 -4.18 5.25
CA ALA A 46 10.31 -3.47 6.23
C ALA A 46 11.78 -3.30 5.73
N PRO A 47 12.40 -2.15 5.97
CA PRO A 47 11.99 -1.06 6.86
C PRO A 47 11.22 0.06 6.15
N PHE A 48 10.85 -0.09 4.88
CA PHE A 48 10.16 0.95 4.09
C PHE A 48 8.68 1.07 4.47
N GLU A 49 7.93 -0.02 4.43
CA GLU A 49 6.52 -0.09 4.78
C GLU A 49 6.16 -1.44 5.38
N TYR A 50 5.62 -1.43 6.58
CA TYR A 50 5.26 -2.66 7.30
C TYR A 50 4.25 -2.37 8.42
N LEU A 51 3.65 -3.43 8.95
CA LEU A 51 2.86 -3.35 10.16
C LEU A 51 3.75 -3.63 11.38
N ASP A 52 3.71 -2.76 12.38
CA ASP A 52 4.42 -2.99 13.63
C ASP A 52 3.76 -4.09 14.49
N SER A 53 4.30 -4.38 15.67
CA SER A 53 3.76 -5.41 16.59
C SER A 53 2.35 -5.10 17.10
N ASN A 54 1.87 -3.86 16.98
CA ASN A 54 0.52 -3.45 17.33
C ASN A 54 -0.42 -3.53 16.11
N GLY A 55 0.15 -3.67 14.91
CA GLY A 55 -0.52 -3.64 13.62
C GLY A 55 -0.73 -2.26 13.04
N ASP A 56 -0.03 -1.30 13.57
CA ASP A 56 -0.03 0.03 13.01
C ASP A 56 0.91 0.10 11.81
N LEU A 57 0.45 0.74 10.74
CA LEU A 57 1.23 0.94 9.53
C LEU A 57 2.35 1.94 9.80
N THR A 58 3.58 1.51 9.56
CA THR A 58 4.81 2.27 9.82
C THR A 58 5.89 1.94 8.78
N GLY A 59 7.01 2.61 8.85
CA GLY A 59 8.14 2.43 7.95
C GLY A 59 8.65 3.75 7.40
N PHE A 60 9.79 3.69 6.71
CA PHE A 60 10.43 4.89 6.17
C PHE A 60 9.52 5.61 5.17
N ASP A 61 8.92 4.90 4.23
CA ASP A 61 8.02 5.46 3.21
C ASP A 61 6.76 6.06 3.85
N ILE A 62 6.24 5.37 4.87
CA ILE A 62 5.04 5.79 5.59
C ILE A 62 5.29 7.08 6.36
N ASP A 63 6.35 7.10 7.17
CA ASP A 63 6.69 8.26 8.00
C ASP A 63 7.15 9.44 7.14
N LEU A 64 7.91 9.18 6.06
CA LEU A 64 8.35 10.21 5.12
C LEU A 64 7.14 10.85 4.41
N MET A 65 6.22 10.06 3.87
CA MET A 65 5.03 10.58 3.19
C MET A 65 4.10 11.33 4.17
N ASN A 66 3.95 10.85 5.40
CA ASN A 66 3.20 11.58 6.43
C ASN A 66 3.86 12.93 6.77
N ALA A 67 5.20 12.99 6.82
CA ALA A 67 5.94 14.25 7.02
C ALA A 67 5.77 15.19 5.82
N ILE A 68 5.85 14.67 4.60
CA ILE A 68 5.59 15.41 3.35
C ILE A 68 4.18 16.00 3.36
N ALA A 69 3.17 15.18 3.67
CA ALA A 69 1.78 15.60 3.71
C ALA A 69 1.53 16.72 4.73
N LYS A 70 2.19 16.64 5.89
CA LYS A 70 2.13 17.68 6.93
C LYS A 70 2.72 19.00 6.43
N GLU A 71 3.86 18.98 5.76
CA GLU A 71 4.52 20.20 5.23
C GLU A 71 3.80 20.77 3.99
N ALA A 72 3.19 19.91 3.18
CA ALA A 72 2.43 20.30 1.99
C ALA A 72 0.96 20.65 2.29
N GLY A 73 0.45 20.29 3.49
CA GLY A 73 -0.89 20.68 3.95
C GLY A 73 -2.02 19.78 3.49
N PHE A 74 -1.77 18.51 3.15
CA PHE A 74 -2.80 17.53 2.86
C PHE A 74 -2.85 16.41 3.93
N GLU A 75 -3.87 15.55 3.86
CA GLU A 75 -4.02 14.38 4.72
C GLU A 75 -3.83 13.10 3.88
N VAL A 76 -3.19 12.08 4.46
CA VAL A 76 -2.98 10.79 3.79
C VAL A 76 -4.07 9.81 4.22
N LYS A 77 -4.67 9.14 3.23
CA LYS A 77 -5.46 7.93 3.43
C LYS A 77 -4.70 6.74 2.88
N TRP A 78 -4.10 5.96 3.76
CA TRP A 78 -3.36 4.76 3.37
C TRP A 78 -4.28 3.64 2.87
N VAL A 79 -3.83 2.95 1.81
CA VAL A 79 -4.49 1.78 1.22
C VAL A 79 -3.43 0.69 1.06
N ASP A 80 -3.51 -0.34 1.90
CA ASP A 80 -2.60 -1.49 1.86
C ASP A 80 -3.07 -2.49 0.79
N LEU A 81 -2.19 -2.80 -0.17
CA LEU A 81 -2.46 -3.64 -1.34
C LEU A 81 -1.25 -4.54 -1.63
N PRO A 82 -1.44 -5.69 -2.28
CA PRO A 82 -0.34 -6.45 -2.86
C PRO A 82 0.47 -5.58 -3.84
N PHE A 83 1.81 -5.69 -3.80
CA PHE A 83 2.71 -4.83 -4.58
C PHE A 83 2.37 -4.81 -6.08
N ASP A 84 2.13 -5.99 -6.67
CA ASP A 84 1.78 -6.15 -8.08
C ASP A 84 0.43 -5.51 -8.47
N SER A 85 -0.41 -5.18 -7.48
CA SER A 85 -1.73 -4.57 -7.70
C SER A 85 -1.69 -3.03 -7.65
N LEU A 86 -0.60 -2.43 -7.14
CA LEU A 86 -0.49 -0.99 -6.90
C LEU A 86 -0.63 -0.18 -8.19
N LEU A 87 0.09 -0.55 -9.26
CA LEU A 87 0.01 0.16 -10.55
C LEU A 87 -1.38 0.06 -11.17
N GLY A 88 -2.02 -1.10 -11.11
CA GLY A 88 -3.39 -1.26 -11.59
C GLY A 88 -4.39 -0.42 -10.79
N SER A 89 -4.18 -0.26 -9.49
CA SER A 89 -5.06 0.54 -8.62
C SER A 89 -4.93 2.04 -8.87
N ILE A 90 -3.74 2.55 -9.20
CA ILE A 90 -3.58 3.96 -9.57
C ILE A 90 -4.17 4.24 -10.97
N GLU A 91 -4.01 3.32 -11.93
CA GLU A 91 -4.65 3.42 -13.25
C GLU A 91 -6.18 3.37 -13.17
N ALA A 92 -6.73 2.64 -12.20
CA ALA A 92 -8.17 2.57 -11.95
C ALA A 92 -8.72 3.81 -11.22
N GLY A 93 -7.85 4.67 -10.65
CA GLY A 93 -8.24 5.84 -9.87
C GLY A 93 -8.68 5.51 -8.44
N ASP A 94 -8.36 4.31 -7.93
CA ASP A 94 -8.66 3.90 -6.55
C ASP A 94 -7.68 4.56 -5.55
N ILE A 95 -6.48 4.88 -6.01
CA ILE A 95 -5.42 5.61 -5.30
C ILE A 95 -4.82 6.69 -6.21
N GLU A 96 -4.29 7.77 -5.62
CA GLU A 96 -3.71 8.91 -6.34
C GLU A 96 -2.18 8.90 -6.36
N ALA A 97 -1.57 8.19 -5.41
CA ALA A 97 -0.12 8.00 -5.35
C ALA A 97 0.25 6.64 -4.75
N ILE A 98 1.51 6.25 -4.89
CA ILE A 98 2.07 5.02 -4.33
C ILE A 98 3.35 5.37 -3.57
N ALA A 99 3.46 4.86 -2.34
CA ALA A 99 4.67 4.88 -1.50
C ALA A 99 4.94 3.43 -1.08
N ALA A 100 5.85 2.75 -1.78
CA ALA A 100 6.11 1.33 -1.65
C ALA A 100 7.49 0.95 -2.23
N SER A 101 8.52 1.74 -1.94
CA SER A 101 9.91 1.51 -2.39
C SER A 101 10.03 1.21 -3.89
N ILE A 102 9.36 2.01 -4.74
CA ILE A 102 9.27 1.76 -6.17
C ILE A 102 10.40 2.45 -6.95
N ALA A 103 11.10 1.69 -7.80
CA ALA A 103 12.05 2.23 -8.77
C ALA A 103 11.34 2.83 -10.00
N PRO A 104 11.79 4.00 -10.52
CA PRO A 104 11.27 4.56 -11.76
C PRO A 104 11.79 3.78 -12.97
N THR A 105 10.90 3.14 -13.72
CA THR A 105 11.23 2.44 -14.95
C THR A 105 10.51 3.05 -16.14
N GLU A 106 11.07 2.89 -17.36
CA GLU A 106 10.41 3.36 -18.59
C GLU A 106 9.02 2.71 -18.78
N GLU A 107 8.85 1.46 -18.34
CA GLU A 107 7.55 0.78 -18.41
C GLU A 107 6.53 1.44 -17.49
N ARG A 108 6.91 1.68 -16.22
CA ARG A 108 6.05 2.35 -15.24
C ARG A 108 5.74 3.79 -15.63
N ALA A 109 6.70 4.49 -16.27
CA ALA A 109 6.52 5.87 -16.76
C ALA A 109 5.39 6.02 -17.81
N LYS A 110 4.94 4.92 -18.43
CA LYS A 110 3.80 4.96 -19.35
C LYS A 110 2.48 5.19 -18.62
N SER A 111 2.36 4.66 -17.39
CA SER A 111 1.13 4.65 -16.60
C SER A 111 1.11 5.65 -15.47
N VAL A 112 2.28 6.05 -14.94
CA VAL A 112 2.40 6.95 -13.79
C VAL A 112 3.39 8.07 -14.06
N ASP A 113 3.33 9.12 -13.26
CA ASP A 113 4.39 10.11 -13.11
C ASP A 113 5.17 9.82 -11.82
N PHE A 114 6.37 10.38 -11.70
CA PHE A 114 7.26 10.14 -10.57
C PHE A 114 7.55 11.43 -9.81
N SER A 115 7.74 11.28 -8.51
CA SER A 115 8.30 12.34 -7.68
C SER A 115 9.80 12.53 -7.93
N ASP A 116 10.39 13.50 -7.26
CA ASP A 116 11.83 13.54 -7.06
C ASP A 116 12.30 12.31 -6.28
N VAL A 117 13.56 11.92 -6.51
CA VAL A 117 14.19 10.77 -5.83
C VAL A 117 14.30 11.04 -4.33
N TYR A 118 13.84 10.09 -3.52
CA TYR A 118 13.95 10.19 -2.07
C TYR A 118 14.92 9.18 -1.45
N TYR A 119 15.21 8.06 -2.11
CA TYR A 119 16.16 7.05 -1.66
C TYR A 119 16.89 6.47 -2.87
N SER A 120 18.11 5.92 -2.66
CA SER A 120 18.84 5.17 -3.68
C SER A 120 19.41 3.92 -3.05
N GLY A 121 19.21 2.79 -3.71
CA GLY A 121 19.64 1.47 -3.26
C GLY A 121 20.32 0.67 -4.36
N SER A 122 20.39 -0.64 -4.17
CA SER A 122 20.89 -1.60 -5.16
C SER A 122 20.27 -2.97 -4.90
N GLN A 123 20.41 -3.88 -5.86
CA GLN A 123 19.95 -5.26 -5.73
C GLN A 123 21.03 -6.18 -5.19
N SER A 124 20.63 -7.20 -4.44
CA SER A 124 21.51 -8.25 -3.93
C SER A 124 21.02 -9.64 -4.35
N LEU A 125 21.99 -10.56 -4.46
CA LEU A 125 21.72 -11.98 -4.50
C LEU A 125 21.75 -12.54 -3.09
N VAL A 126 20.66 -13.18 -2.65
CA VAL A 126 20.58 -13.98 -1.43
C VAL A 126 20.67 -15.44 -1.81
N TYR A 127 21.52 -16.18 -1.13
CA TYR A 127 21.80 -17.60 -1.39
C TYR A 127 22.07 -18.36 -0.09
N ARG A 128 22.01 -19.69 -0.15
CA ARG A 128 22.34 -20.53 1.01
C ARG A 128 23.84 -20.57 1.25
N THR A 129 24.29 -20.63 2.50
CA THR A 129 25.70 -20.62 2.91
C THR A 129 26.53 -21.81 2.39
N ASP A 130 25.90 -22.86 1.90
CA ASP A 130 26.54 -24.00 1.22
C ASP A 130 26.82 -23.72 -0.29
N GLU A 131 26.38 -22.59 -0.81
CA GLU A 131 26.64 -22.09 -2.16
C GLU A 131 27.42 -20.78 -2.11
N LYS A 132 27.89 -20.29 -3.24
CA LYS A 132 28.57 -18.98 -3.30
C LYS A 132 28.34 -18.38 -4.68
N TYR A 133 27.70 -17.21 -4.68
CA TYR A 133 27.48 -16.40 -5.87
C TYR A 133 28.06 -15.01 -5.67
N THR A 134 28.44 -14.35 -6.75
CA THR A 134 29.01 -12.99 -6.73
C THR A 134 28.33 -12.06 -7.73
N ASP A 135 27.66 -12.62 -8.75
CA ASP A 135 27.06 -11.90 -9.85
C ASP A 135 25.90 -12.68 -10.45
N PHE A 136 25.07 -12.06 -11.28
CA PHE A 136 23.98 -12.71 -12.01
C PHE A 136 24.45 -13.83 -12.95
N SER A 137 25.67 -13.75 -13.48
CA SER A 137 26.24 -14.80 -14.30
C SER A 137 26.42 -16.15 -13.58
N ASP A 138 26.59 -16.12 -12.26
CA ASP A 138 26.77 -17.33 -11.43
C ASP A 138 25.46 -18.11 -11.27
N ILE A 139 24.32 -17.46 -11.50
CA ILE A 139 22.98 -18.05 -11.33
C ILE A 139 22.27 -18.28 -12.66
N LYS A 140 23.00 -18.27 -13.78
CA LYS A 140 22.47 -18.61 -15.10
C LYS A 140 21.79 -19.99 -15.10
N GLY A 141 20.58 -20.07 -15.64
CA GLY A 141 19.81 -21.31 -15.74
C GLY A 141 19.27 -21.81 -14.39
N ARG A 142 19.41 -21.05 -13.32
CA ARG A 142 18.95 -21.39 -11.97
C ARG A 142 17.50 -20.99 -11.74
N THR A 143 16.94 -21.49 -10.66
CA THR A 143 15.62 -21.09 -10.19
C THR A 143 15.76 -19.89 -9.25
N ILE A 144 15.17 -18.77 -9.62
CA ILE A 144 15.26 -17.49 -8.89
C ILE A 144 13.89 -17.14 -8.30
N ALA A 145 13.84 -16.88 -7.00
CA ALA A 145 12.65 -16.37 -6.35
C ALA A 145 12.70 -14.84 -6.25
N VAL A 146 11.57 -14.18 -6.51
CA VAL A 146 11.44 -12.72 -6.56
C VAL A 146 10.08 -12.27 -6.02
N LEU A 147 9.99 -11.00 -5.64
CA LEU A 147 8.71 -10.32 -5.41
C LEU A 147 8.07 -10.00 -6.77
N GLU A 148 6.85 -10.46 -6.99
CA GLU A 148 6.12 -10.30 -8.25
C GLU A 148 5.92 -8.81 -8.61
N GLY A 149 6.29 -8.45 -9.85
CA GLY A 149 6.18 -7.09 -10.39
C GLY A 149 7.26 -6.10 -9.89
N SER A 150 8.22 -6.56 -9.07
CA SER A 150 9.34 -5.74 -8.58
C SER A 150 10.44 -5.57 -9.64
N GLN A 151 11.42 -4.71 -9.32
CA GLN A 151 12.65 -4.59 -10.12
C GLN A 151 13.41 -5.92 -10.19
N SER A 152 13.46 -6.67 -9.09
CA SER A 152 14.07 -8.00 -9.05
C SER A 152 13.40 -8.99 -10.01
N ASP A 153 12.08 -8.92 -10.17
CA ASP A 153 11.34 -9.75 -11.13
C ASP A 153 11.71 -9.37 -12.58
N MET A 154 11.80 -8.09 -12.89
CA MET A 154 12.22 -7.62 -14.22
C MET A 154 13.64 -8.09 -14.56
N ILE A 155 14.58 -8.03 -13.61
CA ILE A 155 15.95 -8.55 -13.78
C ILE A 155 15.94 -10.05 -14.00
N ALA A 156 15.22 -10.81 -13.17
CA ALA A 156 15.16 -12.27 -13.26
C ALA A 156 14.45 -12.74 -14.53
N SER A 157 13.44 -12.00 -15.01
CA SER A 157 12.69 -12.32 -16.24
C SER A 157 13.38 -11.86 -17.52
N GLY A 158 14.46 -11.07 -17.41
CA GLY A 158 15.12 -10.48 -18.57
C GLY A 158 14.34 -9.34 -19.24
N GLU A 159 13.40 -8.75 -18.52
CA GLU A 159 12.55 -7.65 -19.04
C GLU A 159 13.22 -6.27 -18.89
N ASN A 160 14.19 -6.14 -17.99
CA ASN A 160 14.94 -4.90 -17.77
C ASN A 160 16.43 -5.14 -17.99
N THR A 161 16.97 -4.54 -19.05
CA THR A 161 18.38 -4.67 -19.46
C THR A 161 19.29 -3.59 -18.83
N ASP A 162 18.75 -2.55 -18.22
CA ASP A 162 19.53 -1.45 -17.66
C ASP A 162 20.34 -1.88 -16.44
N TYR A 163 19.81 -2.82 -15.65
CA TYR A 163 20.42 -3.36 -14.43
C TYR A 163 21.01 -4.77 -14.61
N GLY A 164 21.05 -5.26 -15.84
CA GLY A 164 21.45 -6.63 -16.15
C GLY A 164 20.29 -7.60 -16.14
N VAL A 165 20.56 -8.84 -16.52
CA VAL A 165 19.56 -9.91 -16.59
C VAL A 165 20.16 -11.21 -16.12
N VAL A 166 19.33 -12.12 -15.62
CA VAL A 166 19.72 -13.50 -15.35
C VAL A 166 19.36 -14.35 -16.57
N GLU A 167 20.38 -14.80 -17.30
CA GLU A 167 20.18 -15.61 -18.49
C GLU A 167 19.56 -16.99 -18.15
N ASP A 168 18.53 -17.39 -18.93
CA ASP A 168 17.89 -18.70 -18.85
C ASP A 168 17.28 -19.02 -17.46
N ALA A 169 16.94 -18.03 -16.64
CA ALA A 169 16.38 -18.25 -15.31
C ALA A 169 15.00 -18.88 -15.34
N THR A 170 14.74 -19.76 -14.36
CA THR A 170 13.37 -20.16 -14.01
C THR A 170 12.87 -19.24 -12.89
N VAL A 171 11.94 -18.33 -13.19
CA VAL A 171 11.48 -17.32 -12.23
C VAL A 171 10.30 -17.83 -11.42
N LYS A 172 10.42 -17.80 -10.09
CA LYS A 172 9.33 -18.05 -9.14
C LYS A 172 8.92 -16.75 -8.48
N ARG A 173 7.67 -16.35 -8.69
CA ARG A 173 7.08 -15.11 -8.20
C ARG A 173 6.33 -15.31 -6.90
N PHE A 174 6.56 -14.42 -5.95
CA PHE A 174 5.93 -14.43 -4.63
C PHE A 174 5.27 -13.08 -4.34
N LYS A 175 4.23 -13.08 -3.52
CA LYS A 175 3.51 -11.85 -3.15
C LYS A 175 4.24 -11.02 -2.09
N ASN A 176 5.19 -11.63 -1.37
CA ASN A 176 6.02 -10.95 -0.38
C ASN A 176 7.44 -11.54 -0.34
N ALA A 177 8.36 -10.74 0.19
CA ALA A 177 9.78 -11.07 0.29
C ALA A 177 10.04 -12.29 1.20
N SER A 178 9.32 -12.40 2.32
CA SER A 178 9.48 -13.51 3.26
C SER A 178 9.20 -14.86 2.63
N SER A 179 8.20 -14.95 1.75
CA SER A 179 7.89 -16.17 1.01
C SER A 179 8.99 -16.56 0.02
N ALA A 180 9.61 -15.59 -0.65
CA ALA A 180 10.74 -15.83 -1.54
C ALA A 180 11.97 -16.36 -0.77
N ILE A 181 12.29 -15.79 0.37
CA ILE A 181 13.36 -16.26 1.26
C ILE A 181 13.07 -17.67 1.80
N MET A 182 11.82 -17.95 2.16
CA MET A 182 11.42 -19.27 2.63
C MET A 182 11.56 -20.33 1.53
N GLU A 183 11.24 -19.99 0.27
CA GLU A 183 11.45 -20.86 -0.88
C GLU A 183 12.93 -21.20 -1.10
N LEU A 184 13.84 -20.21 -0.93
CA LEU A 184 15.28 -20.42 -0.95
C LEU A 184 15.72 -21.39 0.16
N LYS A 185 15.26 -21.18 1.40
CA LYS A 185 15.58 -22.07 2.54
C LYS A 185 15.10 -23.50 2.33
N ASN A 186 13.93 -23.66 1.76
CA ASN A 186 13.34 -24.98 1.46
C ASN A 186 13.95 -25.64 0.21
N LYS A 187 14.97 -25.04 -0.41
CA LYS A 187 15.64 -25.52 -1.63
C LYS A 187 14.71 -25.58 -2.85
N GLY A 188 13.64 -24.81 -2.82
CA GLY A 188 12.74 -24.66 -3.96
C GLY A 188 13.21 -23.57 -4.95
N ALA A 189 14.09 -22.68 -4.51
CA ALA A 189 14.85 -21.77 -5.36
C ALA A 189 16.36 -21.90 -5.06
N ASP A 190 17.19 -21.48 -6.01
CA ASP A 190 18.64 -21.48 -5.90
C ASP A 190 19.14 -20.13 -5.34
N ALA A 191 18.48 -19.03 -5.71
CA ALA A 191 18.76 -17.69 -5.20
C ALA A 191 17.49 -16.85 -5.10
N VAL A 192 17.58 -15.75 -4.35
CA VAL A 192 16.61 -14.65 -4.34
C VAL A 192 17.30 -13.40 -4.82
N ILE A 193 16.65 -12.60 -5.67
CA ILE A 193 17.06 -11.24 -5.99
C ILE A 193 16.13 -10.32 -5.23
N ILE A 194 16.70 -9.36 -4.49
CA ILE A 194 15.96 -8.42 -3.65
C ILE A 194 16.84 -7.21 -3.32
N ASP A 195 16.24 -6.09 -2.90
CA ASP A 195 16.95 -4.89 -2.47
C ASP A 195 17.98 -5.21 -1.39
N THR A 196 19.17 -4.59 -1.51
CA THR A 196 20.32 -4.88 -0.65
C THR A 196 19.99 -4.71 0.83
N ILE A 197 19.30 -3.64 1.20
CA ILE A 197 18.93 -3.42 2.61
C ILE A 197 17.99 -4.51 3.15
N ILE A 198 17.08 -5.00 2.33
CA ILE A 198 16.16 -6.09 2.69
C ILE A 198 16.93 -7.41 2.81
N ALA A 199 17.85 -7.66 1.86
CA ALA A 199 18.72 -8.84 1.90
C ALA A 199 19.56 -8.89 3.20
N GLU A 200 20.12 -7.76 3.60
CA GLU A 200 20.90 -7.65 4.86
C GLU A 200 20.03 -7.94 6.08
N ILE A 201 18.80 -7.46 6.10
CA ILE A 201 17.84 -7.73 7.18
C ILE A 201 17.56 -9.23 7.28
N PHE A 202 17.21 -9.88 6.15
CA PHE A 202 16.95 -11.31 6.16
C PHE A 202 18.17 -12.14 6.55
N CYS A 203 19.38 -11.75 6.14
CA CYS A 203 20.60 -12.45 6.54
C CYS A 203 20.91 -12.32 8.04
N LYS A 204 20.54 -11.21 8.68
CA LYS A 204 20.66 -11.07 10.14
C LYS A 204 19.65 -11.93 10.91
N GLN A 205 18.45 -12.09 10.38
CA GLN A 205 17.34 -12.79 11.02
C GLN A 205 17.29 -14.28 10.72
N THR A 206 17.97 -14.73 9.67
CA THR A 206 17.77 -16.06 9.11
C THR A 206 19.09 -16.79 8.96
N ASP A 207 19.31 -17.81 9.79
CA ASP A 207 20.50 -18.66 9.69
C ASP A 207 20.55 -19.42 8.37
N GLY A 208 21.75 -19.63 7.85
CA GLY A 208 22.02 -20.47 6.68
C GLY A 208 21.81 -19.78 5.33
N ILE A 209 21.65 -18.47 5.30
CA ILE A 209 21.66 -17.65 4.09
C ILE A 209 22.70 -16.53 4.18
N GLU A 210 23.21 -16.13 3.03
CA GLU A 210 24.12 -14.98 2.86
C GLU A 210 23.63 -14.12 1.69
N ALA A 211 24.06 -12.86 1.66
CA ALA A 211 23.76 -11.95 0.58
C ALA A 211 25.02 -11.31 0.01
N VAL A 212 25.00 -10.99 -1.27
CA VAL A 212 26.02 -10.22 -1.94
C VAL A 212 25.38 -9.14 -2.81
N PRO A 213 25.74 -7.84 -2.61
CA PRO A 213 25.31 -6.77 -3.50
C PRO A 213 25.85 -6.97 -4.91
N VAL A 214 24.98 -6.83 -5.92
CA VAL A 214 25.37 -6.94 -7.33
C VAL A 214 25.68 -5.55 -7.88
N LYS A 215 26.86 -5.39 -8.42
CA LYS A 215 27.31 -4.11 -8.99
C LYS A 215 26.55 -3.77 -10.27
N GLY A 216 26.27 -2.49 -10.46
CA GLY A 216 25.55 -2.00 -11.64
C GLY A 216 24.03 -2.17 -11.53
N THR A 217 23.55 -2.42 -10.31
CA THR A 217 22.13 -2.49 -9.99
C THR A 217 21.68 -1.33 -9.10
N GLU A 218 22.47 -0.26 -9.07
CA GLU A 218 22.13 0.95 -8.33
C GLU A 218 20.85 1.54 -8.94
N GLU A 219 19.85 1.77 -8.09
CA GLU A 219 18.54 2.25 -8.50
C GLU A 219 18.03 3.35 -7.56
N ASP A 220 17.29 4.26 -8.16
CA ASP A 220 16.59 5.30 -7.43
C ASP A 220 15.21 4.83 -6.99
N THR A 221 14.72 5.40 -5.90
CA THR A 221 13.39 5.15 -5.37
C THR A 221 12.58 6.45 -5.36
N VAL A 222 11.35 6.37 -5.85
CA VAL A 222 10.43 7.49 -6.04
C VAL A 222 9.03 7.14 -5.57
N PHE A 223 8.22 8.17 -5.28
CA PHE A 223 6.77 7.99 -5.19
C PHE A 223 6.18 7.98 -6.61
N CYS A 224 5.27 7.06 -6.88
CA CYS A 224 4.50 7.10 -8.12
C CYS A 224 3.24 7.94 -7.91
N ILE A 225 2.87 8.71 -8.93
CA ILE A 225 1.70 9.60 -8.92
C ILE A 225 0.82 9.27 -10.11
N GLU A 226 -0.49 9.39 -9.95
CA GLU A 226 -1.44 9.25 -11.05
C GLU A 226 -1.01 10.08 -12.27
N LYS A 227 -1.05 9.47 -13.44
CA LYS A 227 -0.54 10.06 -14.67
C LYS A 227 -1.20 11.41 -14.99
N GLY A 228 -0.38 12.46 -15.11
CA GLY A 228 -0.82 13.82 -15.43
C GLY A 228 -1.35 14.61 -14.21
N ASN A 229 -1.30 14.05 -13.01
CA ASN A 229 -1.71 14.73 -11.77
C ASN A 229 -0.58 15.65 -11.25
N THR A 230 -0.38 16.77 -11.95
CA THR A 230 0.69 17.74 -11.63
C THR A 230 0.52 18.38 -10.26
N GLU A 231 -0.72 18.53 -9.78
CA GLU A 231 -0.99 19.09 -8.46
C GLU A 231 -0.39 18.22 -7.34
N ILE A 232 -0.65 16.90 -7.38
CA ILE A 232 -0.07 15.96 -6.40
C ILE A 232 1.44 15.86 -6.55
N THR A 233 1.96 15.87 -7.78
CA THR A 233 3.40 15.84 -8.03
C THR A 233 4.10 17.04 -7.38
N GLU A 234 3.56 18.25 -7.57
CA GLU A 234 4.10 19.48 -6.96
C GLU A 234 3.99 19.44 -5.43
N LEU A 235 2.83 19.01 -4.88
CA LEU A 235 2.65 18.91 -3.43
C LEU A 235 3.66 17.93 -2.79
N ILE A 236 3.87 16.77 -3.40
CA ILE A 236 4.83 15.77 -2.89
C ILE A 236 6.26 16.28 -2.99
N ASN A 237 6.66 16.85 -4.13
CA ASN A 237 8.03 17.33 -4.34
C ASN A 237 8.36 18.54 -3.45
N ASP A 238 7.45 19.51 -3.34
CA ASP A 238 7.61 20.67 -2.45
C ASP A 238 7.68 20.23 -0.97
N GLY A 239 6.83 19.28 -0.59
CA GLY A 239 6.86 18.70 0.75
C GLY A 239 8.16 17.94 1.02
N LEU A 240 8.63 17.13 0.08
CA LEU A 240 9.91 16.39 0.17
C LEU A 240 11.10 17.36 0.31
N ALA A 241 11.13 18.44 -0.47
CA ALA A 241 12.17 19.46 -0.37
C ALA A 241 12.19 20.08 1.04
N LYS A 242 11.02 20.45 1.59
CA LYS A 242 10.91 21.02 2.95
C LYS A 242 11.34 20.03 4.03
N VAL A 243 10.95 18.77 3.91
CA VAL A 243 11.31 17.68 4.85
C VAL A 243 12.83 17.44 4.83
N LYS A 244 13.48 17.54 3.66
CA LYS A 244 14.96 17.50 3.53
C LYS A 244 15.61 18.76 4.14
N GLU A 245 15.07 19.94 3.85
CA GLU A 245 15.64 21.21 4.34
C GLU A 245 15.56 21.34 5.87
N ASN A 246 14.46 20.92 6.50
CA ASN A 246 14.26 21.05 7.95
C ASN A 246 14.89 19.90 8.77
N GLY A 247 15.59 18.93 8.14
CA GLY A 247 16.30 17.81 8.78
C GLY A 247 15.39 16.67 9.23
N THR A 248 14.09 16.71 8.93
CA THR A 248 13.17 15.60 9.25
C THR A 248 13.55 14.35 8.46
N TYR A 249 13.93 14.51 7.18
CA TYR A 249 14.42 13.42 6.35
C TYR A 249 15.60 12.68 6.99
N ASP A 250 16.64 13.41 7.43
CA ASP A 250 17.81 12.82 8.03
C ASP A 250 17.48 12.06 9.32
N THR A 251 16.54 12.59 10.10
CA THR A 251 16.04 11.94 11.32
C THR A 251 15.34 10.61 11.00
N LEU A 252 14.47 10.60 9.98
CA LEU A 252 13.77 9.39 9.54
C LEU A 252 14.75 8.39 8.93
N TYR A 253 15.68 8.86 8.10
CA TYR A 253 16.71 8.00 7.51
C TYR A 253 17.55 7.31 8.60
N ALA A 254 18.01 8.07 9.60
CA ALA A 254 18.76 7.51 10.72
C ALA A 254 17.93 6.50 11.51
N LYS A 255 16.64 6.79 11.76
CA LYS A 255 15.72 5.88 12.46
C LYS A 255 15.60 4.51 11.79
N TYR A 256 15.45 4.49 10.47
CA TYR A 256 15.14 3.25 9.76
C TYR A 256 16.36 2.52 9.19
N PHE A 257 17.45 3.23 8.90
CA PHE A 257 18.61 2.67 8.21
C PHE A 257 19.93 2.74 8.99
N SER A 258 19.98 3.51 10.09
CA SER A 258 21.23 3.73 10.83
C SER A 258 20.98 3.68 12.34
N GLY A 259 21.46 2.65 13.05
CA GLY A 259 21.52 2.63 14.50
C GLY A 259 20.71 1.52 15.19
N GLU A 260 20.65 1.60 16.54
CA GLU A 260 20.05 0.57 17.38
C GLU A 260 18.54 0.40 17.15
N GLU A 261 17.80 1.45 16.73
CA GLU A 261 16.39 1.35 16.40
C GLU A 261 16.14 0.50 15.14
N SER A 262 17.03 0.58 14.14
CA SER A 262 16.95 -0.28 12.95
C SER A 262 17.11 -1.76 13.31
N GLU A 263 17.96 -2.08 14.29
CA GLU A 263 18.12 -3.46 14.80
C GLU A 263 16.90 -3.93 15.56
N GLN A 264 16.19 -3.06 16.30
CA GLN A 264 14.95 -3.41 17.00
C GLN A 264 13.76 -3.60 16.06
N ILE A 265 13.64 -2.77 15.01
CA ILE A 265 12.63 -2.92 13.96
C ILE A 265 12.77 -4.29 13.29
N ILE A 266 14.02 -4.71 13.06
CA ILE A 266 14.39 -6.00 12.51
C ILE A 266 14.00 -7.13 13.47
N ALA A 267 14.32 -7.01 14.78
CA ALA A 267 14.07 -8.05 15.79
C ALA A 267 12.57 -8.27 16.08
N THR A 268 11.74 -7.24 16.02
CA THR A 268 10.29 -7.37 16.26
C THR A 268 9.55 -8.17 15.20
N GLN A 269 10.09 -8.31 13.99
CA GLN A 269 9.52 -9.17 12.95
C GLN A 269 9.81 -10.67 13.17
N GLU A 270 10.81 -11.02 14.00
CA GLU A 270 11.17 -12.42 14.29
C GLU A 270 10.23 -13.12 15.27
N GLU A 271 9.53 -12.41 16.17
CA GLU A 271 8.70 -13.04 17.21
C GLU A 271 7.39 -13.64 16.70
N ASP A 272 6.99 -13.34 15.47
CA ASP A 272 5.68 -13.70 14.96
C ASP A 272 5.66 -14.99 14.10
N GLY A 273 6.17 -16.09 14.60
CA GLY A 273 5.89 -17.41 14.05
C GLY A 273 4.39 -17.70 13.90
N PHE A 274 3.99 -18.94 13.69
CA PHE A 274 2.60 -19.37 13.50
C PHE A 274 1.59 -18.72 14.47
N ILE A 275 1.98 -18.49 15.74
CA ILE A 275 1.12 -17.84 16.74
C ILE A 275 0.93 -16.36 16.44
N GLY A 276 1.96 -15.66 15.99
CA GLY A 276 1.85 -14.27 15.56
C GLY A 276 0.97 -14.11 14.34
N THR A 277 1.15 -14.97 13.34
CA THR A 277 0.27 -15.03 12.17
C THR A 277 -1.19 -15.25 12.57
N LEU A 278 -1.47 -16.16 13.50
CA LEU A 278 -2.84 -16.36 14.03
C LEU A 278 -3.36 -15.12 14.76
N LYS A 279 -2.51 -14.48 15.57
CA LYS A 279 -2.87 -13.25 16.30
C LYS A 279 -3.17 -12.11 15.31
N PHE A 280 -2.34 -11.96 14.29
CA PHE A 280 -2.56 -11.01 13.17
C PHE A 280 -3.88 -11.29 12.45
N ILE A 281 -4.14 -12.53 12.03
CA ILE A 281 -5.33 -12.90 11.26
C ILE A 281 -6.62 -12.73 12.09
N PHE A 282 -6.60 -13.08 13.37
CA PHE A 282 -7.83 -13.18 14.16
C PHE A 282 -8.01 -12.09 15.22
N VAL A 283 -6.95 -11.54 15.78
CA VAL A 283 -7.05 -10.67 16.97
C VAL A 283 -6.83 -9.21 16.61
N GLN A 284 -5.89 -8.93 15.74
CA GLN A 284 -5.49 -7.59 15.37
C GLN A 284 -6.65 -6.81 14.74
N ASP A 285 -6.78 -5.52 15.05
CA ASP A 285 -7.88 -4.63 14.58
C ASP A 285 -9.28 -5.19 14.84
N ASN A 286 -9.40 -6.10 15.81
CA ASN A 286 -10.66 -6.82 16.04
C ASN A 286 -11.13 -7.61 14.79
N ARG A 287 -10.22 -8.07 13.92
CA ARG A 287 -10.53 -8.80 12.69
C ARG A 287 -11.43 -10.02 12.94
N TRP A 288 -11.34 -10.66 14.10
CA TRP A 288 -12.25 -11.73 14.50
C TRP A 288 -13.72 -11.35 14.36
N LYS A 289 -14.08 -10.05 14.49
CA LYS A 289 -15.47 -9.57 14.31
C LYS A 289 -15.95 -9.75 12.87
N TYR A 290 -15.08 -9.60 11.88
CA TYR A 290 -15.44 -9.84 10.48
C TYR A 290 -15.75 -11.31 10.24
N TYR A 291 -14.98 -12.22 10.83
CA TYR A 291 -15.22 -13.66 10.75
C TYR A 291 -16.53 -14.05 11.46
N VAL A 292 -16.77 -13.53 12.66
CA VAL A 292 -18.01 -13.78 13.41
C VAL A 292 -19.23 -13.20 12.68
N ASN A 293 -19.12 -11.99 12.15
CA ASN A 293 -20.19 -11.37 11.38
C ASN A 293 -20.47 -12.14 10.08
N GLY A 294 -19.41 -12.54 9.35
CA GLY A 294 -19.53 -13.37 8.15
C GLY A 294 -20.19 -14.72 8.45
N LEU A 295 -19.77 -15.40 9.53
CA LEU A 295 -20.39 -16.63 10.01
C LEU A 295 -21.86 -16.41 10.37
N GLY A 296 -22.18 -15.35 11.09
CA GLY A 296 -23.54 -14.95 11.44
C GLY A 296 -24.40 -14.75 10.19
N THR A 297 -23.90 -14.00 9.21
CA THR A 297 -24.58 -13.79 7.93
C THR A 297 -24.83 -15.11 7.20
N THR A 298 -23.84 -15.99 7.14
CA THR A 298 -23.96 -17.31 6.50
C THR A 298 -25.01 -18.17 7.17
N LEU A 299 -25.06 -18.19 8.50
CA LEU A 299 -26.06 -18.93 9.28
C LEU A 299 -27.49 -18.39 9.03
N ILE A 300 -27.66 -17.06 9.02
CA ILE A 300 -28.96 -16.42 8.75
C ILE A 300 -29.44 -16.76 7.33
N VAL A 301 -28.58 -16.60 6.32
CA VAL A 301 -28.93 -16.92 4.93
C VAL A 301 -29.25 -18.39 4.77
N SER A 302 -28.51 -19.30 5.41
CA SER A 302 -28.78 -20.74 5.37
C SER A 302 -30.11 -21.09 6.01
N LEU A 303 -30.42 -20.53 7.19
CA LEU A 303 -31.70 -20.72 7.86
C LEU A 303 -32.89 -20.20 7.01
N LEU A 304 -32.78 -19.01 6.45
CA LEU A 304 -33.79 -18.43 5.57
C LEU A 304 -34.02 -19.30 4.33
N SER A 305 -32.94 -19.80 3.72
CA SER A 305 -32.99 -20.67 2.54
C SER A 305 -33.73 -21.98 2.85
N VAL A 306 -33.44 -22.61 3.99
CA VAL A 306 -34.15 -23.81 4.44
C VAL A 306 -35.64 -23.52 4.68
N LEU A 307 -35.96 -22.42 5.32
CA LEU A 307 -37.34 -22.02 5.64
C LEU A 307 -38.16 -21.79 4.35
N ILE A 308 -37.56 -21.06 3.39
CA ILE A 308 -38.18 -20.85 2.06
C ILE A 308 -38.34 -22.18 1.33
N GLY A 309 -37.34 -23.07 1.37
CA GLY A 309 -37.40 -24.38 0.75
C GLY A 309 -38.54 -25.26 1.33
N VAL A 310 -38.73 -25.25 2.65
CA VAL A 310 -39.82 -25.95 3.32
C VAL A 310 -41.19 -25.38 2.91
N ILE A 311 -41.33 -24.04 2.89
CA ILE A 311 -42.60 -23.39 2.47
C ILE A 311 -42.94 -23.75 1.01
N LEU A 312 -41.98 -23.65 0.11
CA LEU A 312 -42.16 -24.00 -1.29
C LEU A 312 -42.47 -25.49 -1.45
N GLY A 313 -41.78 -26.36 -0.73
CA GLY A 313 -42.05 -27.80 -0.74
C GLY A 313 -43.48 -28.13 -0.24
N LEU A 314 -43.96 -27.47 0.82
CA LEU A 314 -45.32 -27.60 1.32
C LEU A 314 -46.36 -27.12 0.29
N LEU A 315 -46.13 -25.98 -0.38
CA LEU A 315 -46.99 -25.45 -1.42
C LEU A 315 -47.11 -26.44 -2.60
N VAL A 316 -46.00 -26.99 -3.07
CA VAL A 316 -45.97 -28.00 -4.13
C VAL A 316 -46.71 -29.28 -3.70
N ALA A 317 -46.52 -29.74 -2.46
CA ALA A 317 -47.21 -30.90 -1.92
C ALA A 317 -48.72 -30.70 -1.85
N ILE A 318 -49.21 -29.53 -1.40
CA ILE A 318 -50.62 -29.17 -1.34
C ILE A 318 -51.23 -29.13 -2.74
N ILE A 319 -50.54 -28.52 -3.72
CA ILE A 319 -50.99 -28.46 -5.12
C ILE A 319 -51.13 -29.88 -5.68
N ARG A 320 -50.16 -30.74 -5.43
CA ARG A 320 -50.18 -32.15 -5.90
C ARG A 320 -51.33 -32.95 -5.30
N ILE A 321 -51.54 -32.87 -3.97
CA ILE A 321 -52.66 -33.57 -3.29
C ILE A 321 -54.00 -33.07 -3.82
N ASN A 322 -54.17 -31.76 -4.02
CA ASN A 322 -55.39 -31.20 -4.58
C ASN A 322 -55.62 -31.62 -6.04
N ALA A 323 -54.58 -31.84 -6.85
CA ALA A 323 -54.68 -32.32 -8.22
C ALA A 323 -55.10 -33.80 -8.25
N GLU A 324 -54.56 -34.64 -7.35
CA GLU A 324 -54.92 -36.06 -7.23
C GLU A 324 -56.37 -36.27 -6.72
N HIS A 325 -56.96 -35.34 -5.98
CA HIS A 325 -58.36 -35.40 -5.51
C HIS A 325 -59.37 -34.90 -6.53
N ARG A 326 -58.93 -34.29 -7.64
CA ARG A 326 -59.83 -33.77 -8.69
C ARG A 326 -59.86 -34.62 -9.97
N GLY A 327 -59.09 -35.65 -10.08
CA GLY A 327 -59.07 -36.63 -11.14
C GLY A 327 -59.70 -37.92 -10.68
#